data_16a9ab87f235718690c59ea1ed4b5650
#
_entry.id   16a9ab87f235718690c59ea1ed4b5650
#
_cell.length_a   1.000
_cell.length_b   1.000
_cell.length_c   1.000
_cell.angle_alpha   90.00
_cell.angle_beta   90.00
_cell.angle_gamma   90.00
#
_symmetry.space_group_name_H-M   'P 1'
#
loop_
_entity.id
_entity.type
_entity.pdbx_description
1 polymer ?
#
loop_
_entity_poly.entity_id
_entity_poly.type
_entity_poly.pdbx_seq_one_letter_code
_entity_poly.pdbx_strand_id
1 'polypeptide(L)'
;VADAPDAAGVDNATRNPATPHLHWGAEALWEQLQPVLPGLSVEVVARLDSTNTRLLERARDVGGDPDADLAPCLLVAEEQTAGRGRLGRGWVSAPGRSLTFSLALPMATLQWGGLSLAVGVALADALDPLAASPAATCLALKWPNDLWLRDAAAPAGGRKLGGILIETVAVGTQRMVVVGVGLNVRPREAAASGAATPLHHGYACLQELSPAASAPAALAAVAVPLAQTLKRFEREGFAPFLEAFTRRDLLRGRGVSVSGGLELQGTAEGVDAQGALLVRAGGVCHRVVSGEASVRLAAVP
;
A
#
# COMPACT_ATOMS: atom_id res chain seq x y z
N VAL A 1 27.54 42.65 53.66
CA VAL A 1 28.53 42.10 52.75
C VAL A 1 28.38 40.60 52.75
N ALA A 2 27.74 40.02 51.82
CA ALA A 2 27.88 38.62 51.44
C ALA A 2 27.32 38.47 50.00
N ASP A 3 28.25 38.15 49.12
CA ASP A 3 28.01 37.85 47.69
C ASP A 3 27.09 36.66 47.52
N ALA A 4 26.17 36.75 46.54
CA ALA A 4 25.42 35.63 46.01
C ALA A 4 26.12 35.13 44.74
N PRO A 5 26.27 33.82 44.54
CA PRO A 5 26.84 33.28 43.34
C PRO A 5 25.81 33.23 42.17
N ASP A 6 26.34 33.59 41.05
CA ASP A 6 25.83 33.59 39.71
C ASP A 6 25.15 32.25 39.31
N ALA A 7 23.94 32.27 38.82
CA ALA A 7 23.20 31.12 38.33
C ALA A 7 23.68 30.82 36.88
N ALA A 8 24.48 29.76 36.78
CA ALA A 8 24.96 29.20 35.53
C ALA A 8 23.84 28.87 34.56
N GLY A 9 24.09 29.24 33.30
CA GLY A 9 23.21 29.08 32.18
C GLY A 9 22.74 27.64 31.96
N VAL A 10 21.44 27.49 31.76
CA VAL A 10 20.83 26.24 31.31
C VAL A 10 21.16 26.10 29.81
N ASP A 11 22.03 25.14 29.57
CA ASP A 11 22.49 24.74 28.23
C ASP A 11 21.30 24.25 27.39
N ASN A 12 20.93 25.06 26.40
CA ASN A 12 19.83 24.80 25.45
C ASN A 12 20.38 24.05 24.23
N ALA A 13 21.01 22.89 24.47
CA ALA A 13 21.70 22.10 23.44
C ALA A 13 21.10 20.70 23.32
N THR A 14 19.86 20.60 22.82
CA THR A 14 19.39 19.43 22.07
C THR A 14 18.17 19.78 21.21
N ARG A 15 18.31 20.78 20.34
CA ARG A 15 17.44 20.85 19.16
C ARG A 15 17.91 19.77 18.19
N ASN A 16 17.19 18.65 18.20
CA ASN A 16 17.27 17.66 17.13
C ASN A 16 17.13 18.41 15.79
N PRO A 17 18.05 18.29 14.81
CA PRO A 17 17.94 18.98 13.55
C PRO A 17 16.58 18.62 12.93
N ALA A 18 15.70 19.61 12.75
CA ALA A 18 14.39 19.42 12.16
C ALA A 18 14.58 18.70 10.81
N THR A 19 14.07 17.48 10.71
CA THR A 19 14.04 16.75 9.43
C THR A 19 13.37 17.67 8.43
N PRO A 20 14.00 18.03 7.31
CA PRO A 20 13.41 18.97 6.35
C PRO A 20 12.05 18.41 5.90
N HIS A 21 10.99 19.18 6.09
CA HIS A 21 9.65 18.81 5.63
C HIS A 21 9.69 18.55 4.11
N LEU A 22 9.14 17.42 3.70
CA LEU A 22 9.06 17.08 2.29
C LEU A 22 8.05 18.01 1.60
N HIS A 23 8.39 18.48 0.41
CA HIS A 23 7.44 19.22 -0.41
C HIS A 23 6.55 18.24 -1.19
N TRP A 24 5.30 18.09 -0.77
CA TRP A 24 4.37 17.11 -1.31
C TRP A 24 3.59 17.57 -2.54
N GLY A 25 3.58 18.87 -2.83
CA GLY A 25 2.81 19.42 -3.93
C GLY A 25 1.30 19.17 -3.78
N ALA A 26 0.76 19.32 -2.56
CA ALA A 26 -0.63 18.98 -2.24
C ALA A 26 -1.64 19.73 -3.10
N GLU A 27 -1.38 20.99 -3.44
CA GLU A 27 -2.22 21.80 -4.33
C GLU A 27 -2.26 21.21 -5.75
N ALA A 28 -1.11 20.89 -6.33
CA ALA A 28 -1.04 20.28 -7.66
C ALA A 28 -1.69 18.88 -7.70
N LEU A 29 -1.57 18.10 -6.62
CA LEU A 29 -2.29 16.82 -6.47
C LEU A 29 -3.80 17.04 -6.42
N TRP A 30 -4.25 18.02 -5.67
CA TRP A 30 -5.66 18.37 -5.57
C TRP A 30 -6.23 18.80 -6.93
N GLU A 31 -5.54 19.69 -7.66
CA GLU A 31 -5.94 20.13 -9.00
C GLU A 31 -6.09 18.97 -9.99
N GLN A 32 -5.15 18.00 -9.96
CA GLN A 32 -5.17 16.83 -10.83
C GLN A 32 -6.25 15.82 -10.46
N LEU A 33 -6.58 15.68 -9.20
CA LEU A 33 -7.53 14.70 -8.70
C LEU A 33 -8.98 15.20 -8.73
N GLN A 34 -9.22 16.50 -8.59
CA GLN A 34 -10.56 17.11 -8.59
C GLN A 34 -11.47 16.66 -9.75
N PRO A 35 -10.98 16.58 -11.02
CA PRO A 35 -11.83 16.13 -12.13
C PRO A 35 -12.26 14.66 -12.02
N VAL A 36 -11.50 13.83 -11.30
CA VAL A 36 -11.78 12.39 -11.12
C VAL A 36 -12.59 12.15 -9.84
N LEU A 37 -12.30 12.91 -8.79
CA LEU A 37 -12.91 12.82 -7.46
C LEU A 37 -13.37 14.22 -7.00
N PRO A 38 -14.52 14.69 -7.47
CA PRO A 38 -15.08 15.98 -7.04
C PRO A 38 -15.25 16.04 -5.53
N GLY A 39 -14.92 17.18 -4.92
CA GLY A 39 -14.98 17.38 -3.48
C GLY A 39 -13.80 16.78 -2.69
N LEU A 40 -12.78 16.22 -3.36
CA LEU A 40 -11.62 15.66 -2.70
C LEU A 40 -10.88 16.69 -1.83
N SER A 41 -10.48 16.28 -0.63
CA SER A 41 -9.44 16.95 0.15
C SER A 41 -8.09 16.22 0.03
N VAL A 42 -6.99 16.97 0.06
CA VAL A 42 -5.62 16.45 0.12
C VAL A 42 -4.98 16.94 1.40
N GLU A 43 -4.62 16.02 2.27
CA GLU A 43 -4.06 16.30 3.58
C GLU A 43 -2.68 15.66 3.73
N VAL A 44 -1.72 16.42 4.24
CA VAL A 44 -0.38 15.95 4.56
C VAL A 44 -0.09 16.22 6.02
N VAL A 45 0.28 15.18 6.76
CA VAL A 45 0.62 15.28 8.18
C VAL A 45 2.02 14.72 8.44
N ALA A 46 2.74 15.35 9.35
CA ALA A 46 4.09 14.91 9.70
C ALA A 46 4.05 13.51 10.37
N ARG A 47 3.09 13.30 11.29
CA ARG A 47 3.01 12.08 12.08
C ARG A 47 1.59 11.78 12.53
N LEU A 48 1.19 10.51 12.44
CA LEU A 48 -0.04 9.97 13.03
C LEU A 48 0.13 8.48 13.32
N ASP A 49 -0.88 7.84 13.85
CA ASP A 49 -0.92 6.38 14.10
C ASP A 49 -1.00 5.58 12.81
N SER A 50 -2.08 5.73 12.03
CA SER A 50 -2.29 5.09 10.74
C SER A 50 -3.25 5.91 9.88
N THR A 51 -2.89 6.14 8.62
CA THR A 51 -3.74 6.86 7.66
C THR A 51 -5.08 6.13 7.45
N ASN A 52 -5.07 4.79 7.37
CA ASN A 52 -6.31 4.01 7.28
C ASN A 52 -7.18 4.18 8.54
N THR A 53 -6.60 4.02 9.73
CA THR A 53 -7.34 4.17 10.99
C THR A 53 -7.99 5.53 11.07
N ARG A 54 -7.25 6.59 10.79
CA ARG A 54 -7.75 7.97 10.83
C ARG A 54 -8.95 8.20 9.89
N LEU A 55 -8.86 7.72 8.65
CA LEU A 55 -9.96 7.89 7.68
C LEU A 55 -11.17 7.03 8.01
N LEU A 56 -10.97 5.83 8.57
CA LEU A 56 -12.08 4.99 9.05
C LEU A 56 -12.78 5.59 10.26
N GLU A 57 -12.06 6.20 11.19
CA GLU A 57 -12.63 6.92 12.33
C GLU A 57 -13.47 8.10 11.86
N ARG A 58 -12.90 8.96 11.00
CA ARG A 58 -13.65 10.09 10.42
C ARG A 58 -14.94 9.64 9.73
N ALA A 59 -14.91 8.57 8.96
CA ALA A 59 -16.09 8.04 8.30
C ALA A 59 -17.15 7.54 9.30
N ARG A 60 -16.74 6.98 10.44
CA ARG A 60 -17.67 6.55 11.50
C ARG A 60 -18.28 7.73 12.25
N ASP A 61 -17.47 8.76 12.54
CA ASP A 61 -17.92 9.96 13.27
C ASP A 61 -19.00 10.71 12.47
N VAL A 62 -18.87 10.73 11.15
CA VAL A 62 -19.85 11.32 10.22
C VAL A 62 -21.10 10.44 10.08
N GLY A 63 -20.99 9.13 10.33
CA GLY A 63 -22.07 8.15 10.14
C GLY A 63 -23.31 8.33 11.03
N GLY A 64 -23.28 9.25 11.98
CA GLY A 64 -24.44 9.65 12.78
C GLY A 64 -25.34 10.72 12.11
N ASP A 65 -24.86 11.36 11.06
CA ASP A 65 -25.58 12.38 10.30
C ASP A 65 -26.07 11.81 8.96
N PRO A 66 -27.37 11.67 8.75
CA PRO A 66 -27.91 11.16 7.49
C PRO A 66 -27.63 12.06 6.28
N ASP A 67 -27.35 13.35 6.51
CA ASP A 67 -27.05 14.35 5.46
C ASP A 67 -25.53 14.56 5.29
N ALA A 68 -24.72 13.74 5.97
CA ALA A 68 -23.26 13.87 5.92
C ALA A 68 -22.71 13.63 4.51
N ASP A 69 -22.01 14.61 3.98
CA ASP A 69 -21.29 14.50 2.73
C ASP A 69 -20.00 13.65 2.93
N LEU A 70 -20.00 12.44 2.37
CA LEU A 70 -18.85 11.54 2.36
C LEU A 70 -17.86 11.94 1.27
N ALA A 71 -17.27 13.13 1.41
CA ALA A 71 -16.29 13.62 0.45
C ALA A 71 -15.04 12.72 0.43
N PRO A 72 -14.43 12.48 -0.76
CA PRO A 72 -13.16 11.78 -0.86
C PRO A 72 -12.04 12.52 -0.11
N CYS A 73 -11.07 11.75 0.42
CA CYS A 73 -9.92 12.31 1.12
C CYS A 73 -8.65 11.50 0.78
N LEU A 74 -7.61 12.19 0.32
CA LEU A 74 -6.25 11.68 0.21
C LEU A 74 -5.45 12.14 1.44
N LEU A 75 -5.14 11.22 2.35
CA LEU A 75 -4.36 11.49 3.57
C LEU A 75 -2.98 10.86 3.46
N VAL A 76 -1.94 11.70 3.54
CA VAL A 76 -0.53 11.31 3.51
C VAL A 76 0.07 11.49 4.90
N ALA A 77 0.86 10.52 5.36
CA ALA A 77 1.66 10.65 6.59
C ALA A 77 3.14 10.47 6.29
N GLU A 78 3.99 11.40 6.76
CA GLU A 78 5.44 11.24 6.65
C GLU A 78 5.92 10.10 7.56
N GLU A 79 5.30 9.92 8.73
CA GLU A 79 5.53 8.83 9.66
C GLU A 79 4.23 8.26 10.22
N GLN A 80 4.10 6.93 10.23
CA GLN A 80 3.06 6.24 10.98
C GLN A 80 3.66 5.53 12.20
N THR A 81 3.11 5.80 13.41
CA THR A 81 3.58 5.19 14.66
C THR A 81 2.98 3.81 14.92
N ALA A 82 1.83 3.52 14.32
CA ALA A 82 1.11 2.25 14.42
C ALA A 82 0.60 1.81 13.03
N GLY A 83 1.48 1.90 12.01
CA GLY A 83 1.14 1.52 10.64
C GLY A 83 0.64 0.07 10.56
N ARG A 84 -0.39 -0.17 9.74
CA ARG A 84 -1.12 -1.43 9.67
C ARG A 84 -0.98 -2.11 8.33
N GLY A 85 -0.89 -3.43 8.38
CA GLY A 85 -1.01 -4.32 7.25
C GLY A 85 -2.13 -5.35 7.50
N ARG A 86 -2.36 -6.26 6.56
CA ARG A 86 -3.34 -7.33 6.69
C ARG A 86 -3.01 -8.28 7.86
N LEU A 87 -4.04 -8.88 8.42
CA LEU A 87 -3.93 -9.88 9.49
C LEU A 87 -3.18 -9.36 10.73
N GLY A 88 -3.38 -8.09 11.08
CA GLY A 88 -2.75 -7.47 12.25
C GLY A 88 -1.24 -7.24 12.14
N ARG A 89 -0.63 -7.44 10.97
CA ARG A 89 0.80 -7.16 10.78
C ARG A 89 1.06 -5.66 10.81
N GLY A 90 2.17 -5.25 11.43
CA GLY A 90 2.60 -3.87 11.42
C GLY A 90 3.19 -3.45 10.06
N TRP A 91 3.08 -2.16 9.75
CA TRP A 91 3.81 -1.48 8.69
C TRP A 91 4.75 -0.46 9.30
N VAL A 92 6.04 -0.57 9.02
CA VAL A 92 7.05 0.38 9.51
C VAL A 92 7.28 1.45 8.47
N SER A 93 7.20 2.70 8.89
CA SER A 93 7.46 3.87 8.03
C SER A 93 8.47 4.82 8.69
N ALA A 94 9.13 5.61 7.87
CA ALA A 94 10.01 6.69 8.32
C ALA A 94 10.00 7.84 7.30
N PRO A 95 10.15 9.10 7.74
CA PRO A 95 10.14 10.26 6.87
C PRO A 95 11.14 10.14 5.72
N GLY A 96 10.67 10.36 4.48
CA GLY A 96 11.46 10.30 3.26
C GLY A 96 11.98 8.89 2.87
N ARG A 97 11.81 7.86 3.71
CA ARG A 97 12.22 6.49 3.42
C ARG A 97 11.08 5.59 2.97
N SER A 98 9.87 5.99 3.28
CA SER A 98 8.64 5.32 2.86
C SER A 98 7.61 6.34 2.38
N LEU A 99 6.75 5.92 1.47
CA LEU A 99 5.51 6.60 1.13
C LEU A 99 4.38 5.87 1.84
N THR A 100 3.63 6.57 2.69
CA THR A 100 2.44 6.04 3.34
C THR A 100 1.28 7.00 3.16
N PHE A 101 0.22 6.52 2.52
CA PHE A 101 -0.99 7.31 2.31
C PHE A 101 -2.22 6.40 2.26
N SER A 102 -3.39 7.00 2.42
CA SER A 102 -4.68 6.37 2.19
C SER A 102 -5.58 7.27 1.38
N LEU A 103 -6.29 6.69 0.41
CA LEU A 103 -7.36 7.35 -0.33
C LEU A 103 -8.69 6.77 0.14
N ALA A 104 -9.55 7.62 0.72
CA ALA A 104 -10.91 7.27 1.11
C ALA A 104 -11.89 7.86 0.11
N LEU A 105 -12.91 7.09 -0.27
CA LEU A 105 -14.02 7.55 -1.12
C LEU A 105 -15.24 6.67 -0.93
N PRO A 106 -16.46 7.21 -1.13
CA PRO A 106 -17.68 6.39 -1.20
C PRO A 106 -17.65 5.55 -2.49
N MET A 107 -18.03 4.27 -2.37
CA MET A 107 -18.16 3.37 -3.50
C MET A 107 -19.43 2.53 -3.36
N ALA A 108 -20.17 2.39 -4.45
CA ALA A 108 -21.46 1.69 -4.52
C ALA A 108 -21.34 0.20 -4.90
N THR A 109 -20.11 -0.32 -5.11
CA THR A 109 -19.92 -1.71 -5.53
C THR A 109 -20.33 -2.71 -4.45
N LEU A 110 -20.91 -3.83 -4.87
CA LEU A 110 -21.18 -4.99 -4.02
C LEU A 110 -20.11 -6.07 -4.12
N GLN A 111 -19.21 -5.97 -5.10
CA GLN A 111 -18.17 -6.95 -5.38
C GLN A 111 -16.79 -6.34 -5.13
N TRP A 112 -16.15 -6.76 -4.04
CA TRP A 112 -14.85 -6.25 -3.60
C TRP A 112 -13.68 -7.15 -4.03
N GLY A 113 -14.00 -8.31 -4.59
CA GLY A 113 -13.00 -9.26 -5.06
C GLY A 113 -12.09 -8.63 -6.12
N GLY A 114 -10.78 -8.78 -5.95
CA GLY A 114 -9.79 -8.26 -6.88
C GLY A 114 -9.48 -6.76 -6.77
N LEU A 115 -10.15 -5.98 -5.89
CA LEU A 115 -9.88 -4.54 -5.78
C LEU A 115 -8.40 -4.26 -5.43
N SER A 116 -7.81 -4.99 -4.49
CA SER A 116 -6.40 -4.84 -4.15
C SER A 116 -5.46 -5.19 -5.31
N LEU A 117 -5.88 -6.11 -6.19
CA LEU A 117 -5.13 -6.47 -7.40
C LEU A 117 -5.22 -5.38 -8.45
N ALA A 118 -6.40 -4.79 -8.67
CA ALA A 118 -6.59 -3.64 -9.56
C ALA A 118 -5.76 -2.42 -9.10
N VAL A 119 -5.79 -2.11 -7.79
CA VAL A 119 -4.92 -1.10 -7.19
C VAL A 119 -3.44 -1.44 -7.42
N GLY A 120 -3.04 -2.69 -7.19
CA GLY A 120 -1.67 -3.15 -7.45
C GLY A 120 -1.24 -2.94 -8.90
N VAL A 121 -2.11 -3.22 -9.87
CA VAL A 121 -1.86 -2.96 -11.30
C VAL A 121 -1.62 -1.47 -11.53
N ALA A 122 -2.50 -0.60 -11.04
CA ALA A 122 -2.37 0.85 -11.21
C ALA A 122 -1.04 1.38 -10.65
N LEU A 123 -0.67 0.94 -9.44
CA LEU A 123 0.59 1.34 -8.81
C LEU A 123 1.81 0.83 -9.61
N ALA A 124 1.79 -0.45 -10.01
CA ALA A 124 2.90 -1.04 -10.76
C ALA A 124 3.06 -0.41 -12.13
N ASP A 125 1.98 -0.12 -12.86
CA ASP A 125 2.02 0.51 -14.18
C ASP A 125 2.52 1.96 -14.10
N ALA A 126 2.21 2.68 -13.03
CA ALA A 126 2.67 4.06 -12.82
C ALA A 126 4.13 4.16 -12.37
N LEU A 127 4.63 3.15 -11.65
CA LEU A 127 5.96 3.17 -11.03
C LEU A 127 7.04 2.42 -11.85
N ASP A 128 6.64 1.51 -12.73
CA ASP A 128 7.57 0.70 -13.52
C ASP A 128 7.75 1.31 -14.93
N PRO A 129 8.80 2.07 -15.18
CA PRO A 129 9.04 2.73 -16.47
C PRO A 129 9.23 1.75 -17.64
N LEU A 130 9.46 0.45 -17.35
CA LEU A 130 9.67 -0.60 -18.34
C LEU A 130 8.39 -1.42 -18.61
N ALA A 131 7.25 -0.97 -18.14
CA ALA A 131 5.98 -1.68 -18.25
C ALA A 131 5.50 -1.96 -19.69
N ALA A 132 6.04 -1.28 -20.68
CA ALA A 132 5.70 -1.48 -22.10
C ALA A 132 6.03 -2.89 -22.61
N SER A 133 6.98 -3.60 -21.99
CA SER A 133 7.36 -4.97 -22.34
C SER A 133 7.25 -5.91 -21.13
N PRO A 134 6.49 -7.01 -21.22
CA PRO A 134 6.39 -7.99 -20.13
C PRO A 134 7.73 -8.57 -19.70
N ALA A 135 8.64 -8.78 -20.65
CA ALA A 135 9.98 -9.30 -20.37
C ALA A 135 10.87 -8.30 -19.62
N ALA A 136 10.57 -7.01 -19.71
CA ALA A 136 11.29 -5.92 -19.05
C ALA A 136 10.56 -5.40 -17.80
N THR A 137 9.41 -5.99 -17.43
CA THR A 137 8.65 -5.59 -16.23
C THR A 137 9.42 -5.89 -14.98
N CYS A 138 9.83 -4.85 -14.25
CA CYS A 138 10.60 -4.97 -13.00
C CYS A 138 9.69 -5.21 -11.79
N LEU A 139 8.48 -4.62 -11.79
CA LEU A 139 7.51 -4.77 -10.72
C LEU A 139 6.57 -5.96 -10.96
N ALA A 140 6.41 -6.77 -9.93
CA ALA A 140 5.50 -7.89 -9.88
C ALA A 140 4.43 -7.70 -8.80
N LEU A 141 3.32 -8.39 -8.95
CA LEU A 141 2.24 -8.43 -8.01
C LEU A 141 2.16 -9.80 -7.36
N LYS A 142 2.30 -9.85 -6.05
CA LYS A 142 2.09 -11.07 -5.28
C LYS A 142 0.72 -11.03 -4.63
N TRP A 143 -0.15 -11.92 -5.07
CA TRP A 143 -1.47 -12.09 -4.47
C TRP A 143 -1.37 -12.27 -2.94
N PRO A 144 -2.24 -11.63 -2.14
CA PRO A 144 -3.41 -10.89 -2.60
C PRO A 144 -3.19 -9.36 -2.69
N ASN A 145 -2.05 -8.79 -2.21
CA ASN A 145 -1.98 -7.35 -1.96
C ASN A 145 -0.56 -6.76 -1.91
N ASP A 146 0.45 -7.49 -2.38
CA ASP A 146 1.84 -7.03 -2.27
C ASP A 146 2.43 -6.64 -3.64
N LEU A 147 3.16 -5.51 -3.65
CA LEU A 147 4.06 -5.13 -4.74
C LEU A 147 5.46 -5.67 -4.45
N TRP A 148 6.07 -6.24 -5.47
CA TRP A 148 7.40 -6.84 -5.41
C TRP A 148 8.31 -6.31 -6.51
N LEU A 149 9.58 -6.12 -6.20
CA LEU A 149 10.64 -5.96 -7.19
C LEU A 149 11.14 -7.35 -7.58
N ARG A 150 11.11 -7.68 -8.89
CA ARG A 150 11.67 -8.92 -9.41
C ARG A 150 13.18 -8.96 -9.17
N ASP A 151 13.65 -10.07 -8.67
CA ASP A 151 15.07 -10.29 -8.37
C ASP A 151 15.35 -11.79 -8.51
N ALA A 152 15.99 -12.17 -9.62
CA ALA A 152 16.28 -13.57 -9.90
C ALA A 152 17.26 -14.20 -8.88
N ALA A 153 18.06 -13.39 -8.19
CA ALA A 153 18.95 -13.86 -7.14
C ALA A 153 18.24 -14.09 -5.81
N ALA A 154 17.06 -13.52 -5.62
CA ALA A 154 16.27 -13.73 -4.40
C ALA A 154 15.58 -15.10 -4.44
N PRO A 155 15.58 -15.89 -3.34
CA PRO A 155 14.96 -17.23 -3.29
C PRO A 155 13.49 -17.23 -3.71
N ALA A 156 12.78 -16.16 -3.43
CA ALA A 156 11.37 -15.98 -3.82
C ALA A 156 11.19 -15.38 -5.23
N GLY A 157 12.26 -15.20 -6.02
CA GLY A 157 12.21 -14.56 -7.34
C GLY A 157 11.91 -13.06 -7.28
N GLY A 158 12.03 -12.45 -6.11
CA GLY A 158 11.84 -11.03 -5.88
C GLY A 158 11.83 -10.68 -4.39
N ARG A 159 11.73 -9.37 -4.12
CA ARG A 159 11.71 -8.79 -2.77
C ARG A 159 10.53 -7.83 -2.64
N LYS A 160 9.97 -7.72 -1.44
CA LYS A 160 8.80 -6.89 -1.18
C LYS A 160 9.14 -5.39 -1.26
N LEU A 161 8.47 -4.69 -2.16
CA LEU A 161 8.54 -3.24 -2.34
C LEU A 161 7.48 -2.51 -1.53
N GLY A 162 6.26 -3.07 -1.45
CA GLY A 162 5.15 -2.41 -0.79
C GLY A 162 3.96 -3.32 -0.54
N GLY A 163 2.91 -2.74 0.05
CA GLY A 163 1.66 -3.43 0.33
C GLY A 163 0.46 -2.51 0.28
N ILE A 164 -0.69 -3.11 0.04
CA ILE A 164 -1.99 -2.46 -0.07
C ILE A 164 -2.90 -3.00 1.05
N LEU A 165 -3.57 -2.11 1.76
CA LEU A 165 -4.55 -2.47 2.78
C LEU A 165 -5.88 -1.79 2.45
N ILE A 166 -6.88 -2.58 2.08
CA ILE A 166 -8.23 -2.09 1.80
C ILE A 166 -9.14 -2.43 2.95
N GLU A 167 -9.78 -1.42 3.50
CA GLU A 167 -10.77 -1.55 4.55
C GLU A 167 -12.03 -0.77 4.17
N THR A 168 -13.17 -1.18 4.69
CA THR A 168 -14.44 -0.53 4.40
C THR A 168 -15.23 -0.29 5.67
N VAL A 169 -16.03 0.77 5.68
CA VAL A 169 -16.99 1.05 6.75
C VAL A 169 -18.33 1.46 6.14
N ALA A 170 -19.42 0.95 6.72
CA ALA A 170 -20.75 1.38 6.36
C ALA A 170 -21.04 2.73 7.03
N VAL A 171 -21.60 3.69 6.27
CA VAL A 171 -21.98 5.02 6.73
C VAL A 171 -23.39 5.30 6.15
N GLY A 172 -24.40 5.16 7.00
CA GLY A 172 -25.80 5.18 6.53
C GLY A 172 -26.06 4.12 5.47
N THR A 173 -26.54 4.53 4.32
CA THR A 173 -26.80 3.65 3.16
C THR A 173 -25.59 3.48 2.24
N GLN A 174 -24.53 4.20 2.48
CA GLN A 174 -23.30 4.18 1.67
C GLN A 174 -22.21 3.36 2.31
N ARG A 175 -21.16 3.06 1.55
CA ARG A 175 -19.94 2.42 2.05
C ARG A 175 -18.73 3.25 1.67
N MET A 176 -18.01 3.69 2.68
CA MET A 176 -16.71 4.30 2.52
C MET A 176 -15.65 3.21 2.36
N VAL A 177 -14.82 3.31 1.35
CA VAL A 177 -13.65 2.47 1.11
C VAL A 177 -12.41 3.28 1.46
N VAL A 178 -11.50 2.67 2.19
CA VAL A 178 -10.19 3.24 2.53
C VAL A 178 -9.11 2.35 1.93
N VAL A 179 -8.40 2.88 0.95
CA VAL A 179 -7.30 2.22 0.23
C VAL A 179 -5.98 2.74 0.77
N GLY A 180 -5.37 1.99 1.68
CA GLY A 180 -4.05 2.28 2.22
C GLY A 180 -2.94 1.70 1.35
N VAL A 181 -1.92 2.48 1.10
CA VAL A 181 -0.73 2.11 0.34
C VAL A 181 0.52 2.43 1.15
N GLY A 182 1.38 1.43 1.31
CA GLY A 182 2.71 1.58 1.88
C GLY A 182 3.77 1.14 0.87
N LEU A 183 4.70 2.02 0.51
CA LEU A 183 5.82 1.73 -0.39
C LEU A 183 7.15 2.07 0.27
N ASN A 184 8.13 1.20 0.11
CA ASN A 184 9.50 1.48 0.48
C ASN A 184 10.13 2.38 -0.61
N VAL A 185 10.69 3.51 -0.22
CA VAL A 185 11.27 4.48 -1.18
C VAL A 185 12.79 4.39 -1.18
N ARG A 186 13.42 4.35 -0.01
CA ARG A 186 14.88 4.34 0.14
C ARG A 186 15.36 3.04 0.79
N PRO A 187 16.63 2.66 0.60
CA PRO A 187 17.23 1.52 1.31
C PRO A 187 17.06 1.65 2.83
N ARG A 188 16.87 0.53 3.50
CA ARG A 188 16.93 0.49 4.96
C ARG A 188 18.37 0.72 5.41
N GLU A 189 18.57 1.60 6.38
CA GLU A 189 19.83 1.59 7.13
C GLU A 189 19.90 0.27 7.91
N ALA A 190 21.07 -0.35 7.88
CA ALA A 190 21.35 -1.49 8.76
C ALA A 190 21.03 -1.05 10.19
N ALA A 191 20.08 -1.71 10.82
CA ALA A 191 19.50 -1.26 12.07
C ALA A 191 20.60 -1.12 13.14
N ALA A 192 20.83 0.10 13.60
CA ALA A 192 21.56 0.38 14.84
C ALA A 192 20.78 -0.08 16.08
N SER A 193 19.59 -0.68 15.92
CA SER A 193 18.76 -1.19 17.00
C SER A 193 18.12 -2.52 16.63
N GLY A 194 18.38 -3.55 17.40
CA GLY A 194 18.03 -4.96 17.26
C GLY A 194 16.54 -5.32 17.25
N ALA A 195 15.66 -4.55 16.66
CA ALA A 195 14.20 -4.76 16.62
C ALA A 195 13.60 -4.89 15.21
N ALA A 196 14.39 -5.10 14.18
CA ALA A 196 13.82 -5.38 12.85
C ALA A 196 13.40 -6.85 12.79
N THR A 197 12.10 -7.14 12.90
CA THR A 197 11.55 -8.44 12.50
C THR A 197 12.09 -8.77 11.11
N PRO A 198 12.77 -9.93 10.92
CA PRO A 198 13.28 -10.30 9.62
C PRO A 198 12.11 -10.32 8.64
N LEU A 199 12.20 -9.53 7.56
CA LEU A 199 11.22 -9.62 6.49
C LEU A 199 11.48 -10.95 5.79
N HIS A 200 10.64 -11.94 6.04
CA HIS A 200 10.73 -13.31 5.48
C HIS A 200 10.83 -13.33 3.93
N HIS A 201 10.62 -12.19 3.28
CA HIS A 201 10.58 -12.07 1.82
C HIS A 201 11.60 -11.06 1.25
N GLY A 202 12.55 -10.61 2.08
CA GLY A 202 13.48 -9.55 1.68
C GLY A 202 12.82 -8.17 1.57
N TYR A 203 13.65 -7.15 1.42
CA TYR A 203 13.25 -5.75 1.31
C TYR A 203 13.71 -5.21 -0.04
N ALA A 204 12.84 -4.53 -0.76
CA ALA A 204 13.17 -3.73 -1.93
C ALA A 204 12.63 -2.31 -1.75
N CYS A 205 13.19 -1.35 -2.48
CA CYS A 205 12.76 0.04 -2.47
C CYS A 205 12.75 0.66 -3.87
N LEU A 206 12.02 1.76 -4.05
CA LEU A 206 11.89 2.43 -5.35
C LEU A 206 13.22 2.98 -5.88
N GLN A 207 14.16 3.34 -5.02
CA GLN A 207 15.47 3.80 -5.47
C GLN A 207 16.31 2.72 -6.15
N GLU A 208 15.96 1.45 -6.04
CA GLU A 208 16.54 0.37 -6.83
C GLU A 208 16.07 0.37 -8.29
N LEU A 209 14.89 0.94 -8.56
CA LEU A 209 14.37 1.16 -9.92
C LEU A 209 14.84 2.50 -10.50
N SER A 210 14.77 3.54 -9.69
CA SER A 210 15.12 4.91 -10.06
C SER A 210 15.82 5.60 -8.89
N PRO A 211 17.13 5.87 -8.98
CA PRO A 211 17.89 6.52 -7.91
C PRO A 211 17.31 7.88 -7.47
N ALA A 212 16.59 8.56 -8.37
CA ALA A 212 15.92 9.84 -8.09
C ALA A 212 14.54 9.69 -7.42
N ALA A 213 14.07 8.45 -7.17
CA ALA A 213 12.76 8.23 -6.58
C ALA A 213 12.67 8.86 -5.18
N SER A 214 11.56 9.56 -4.96
CA SER A 214 11.20 10.17 -3.67
C SER A 214 9.73 9.88 -3.35
N ALA A 215 9.36 9.99 -2.08
CA ALA A 215 7.98 9.74 -1.66
C ALA A 215 6.98 10.71 -2.34
N PRO A 216 7.23 12.04 -2.40
CA PRO A 216 6.36 12.95 -3.13
C PRO A 216 6.25 12.63 -4.64
N ALA A 217 7.37 12.32 -5.31
CA ALA A 217 7.35 11.98 -6.73
C ALA A 217 6.58 10.67 -7.00
N ALA A 218 6.75 9.68 -6.15
CA ALA A 218 5.99 8.43 -6.24
C ALA A 218 4.49 8.66 -6.04
N LEU A 219 4.09 9.49 -5.05
CA LEU A 219 2.69 9.85 -4.85
C LEU A 219 2.11 10.56 -6.07
N ALA A 220 2.81 11.56 -6.61
CA ALA A 220 2.38 12.29 -7.79
C ALA A 220 2.18 11.36 -9.01
N ALA A 221 3.04 10.35 -9.17
CA ALA A 221 2.91 9.38 -10.25
C ALA A 221 1.69 8.47 -10.09
N VAL A 222 1.34 8.05 -8.87
CA VAL A 222 0.30 7.02 -8.64
C VAL A 222 -1.08 7.58 -8.33
N ALA A 223 -1.21 8.83 -7.86
CA ALA A 223 -2.45 9.35 -7.30
C ALA A 223 -3.60 9.36 -8.33
N VAL A 224 -3.40 9.93 -9.51
CA VAL A 224 -4.42 9.99 -10.57
C VAL A 224 -4.74 8.59 -11.14
N PRO A 225 -3.74 7.75 -11.53
CA PRO A 225 -4.01 6.38 -11.96
C PRO A 225 -4.77 5.56 -10.92
N LEU A 226 -4.48 5.72 -9.64
CA LEU A 226 -5.20 5.05 -8.56
C LEU A 226 -6.67 5.50 -8.51
N ALA A 227 -6.94 6.80 -8.50
CA ALA A 227 -8.30 7.35 -8.48
C ALA A 227 -9.13 6.87 -9.68
N GLN A 228 -8.56 6.93 -10.88
CA GLN A 228 -9.19 6.44 -12.12
C GLN A 228 -9.47 4.93 -12.04
N THR A 229 -8.54 4.15 -11.50
CA THR A 229 -8.70 2.71 -11.32
C THR A 229 -9.84 2.39 -10.35
N LEU A 230 -9.97 3.12 -9.24
CA LEU A 230 -11.07 2.93 -8.29
C LEU A 230 -12.43 3.24 -8.92
N LYS A 231 -12.54 4.33 -9.69
CA LYS A 231 -13.77 4.67 -10.42
C LYS A 231 -14.10 3.67 -11.53
N ARG A 232 -13.10 3.12 -12.22
CA ARG A 232 -13.29 2.06 -13.20
C ARG A 232 -13.72 0.75 -12.54
N PHE A 233 -13.04 0.37 -11.45
CA PHE A 233 -13.38 -0.84 -10.70
C PHE A 233 -14.82 -0.80 -10.14
N GLU A 234 -15.27 0.35 -9.66
CA GLU A 234 -16.64 0.55 -9.17
C GLU A 234 -17.68 0.18 -10.22
N ARG A 235 -17.42 0.51 -11.49
CA ARG A 235 -18.35 0.24 -12.61
C ARG A 235 -18.22 -1.16 -13.21
N GLU A 236 -16.98 -1.67 -13.31
CA GLU A 236 -16.64 -2.80 -14.18
C GLU A 236 -16.11 -4.02 -13.39
N GLY A 237 -15.85 -3.86 -12.09
CA GLY A 237 -15.21 -4.91 -11.27
C GLY A 237 -13.78 -5.19 -11.68
N PHE A 238 -13.27 -6.40 -11.35
CA PHE A 238 -11.87 -6.76 -11.57
C PHE A 238 -11.55 -7.22 -13.01
N ALA A 239 -12.52 -7.76 -13.74
CA ALA A 239 -12.30 -8.40 -15.04
C ALA A 239 -11.43 -7.57 -16.02
N PRO A 240 -11.58 -6.23 -16.15
CA PRO A 240 -10.75 -5.41 -17.03
C PRO A 240 -9.28 -5.33 -16.66
N PHE A 241 -8.94 -5.69 -15.43
CA PHE A 241 -7.56 -5.64 -14.91
C PHE A 241 -6.85 -7.00 -14.95
N LEU A 242 -7.59 -8.08 -15.27
CA LEU A 242 -7.10 -9.45 -15.22
C LEU A 242 -5.86 -9.68 -16.09
N GLU A 243 -5.87 -9.19 -17.32
CA GLU A 243 -4.73 -9.34 -18.24
C GLU A 243 -3.49 -8.60 -17.73
N ALA A 244 -3.65 -7.34 -17.28
CA ALA A 244 -2.56 -6.55 -16.73
C ALA A 244 -1.98 -7.17 -15.45
N PHE A 245 -2.84 -7.71 -14.58
CA PHE A 245 -2.41 -8.48 -13.42
C PHE A 245 -1.63 -9.73 -13.83
N THR A 246 -2.15 -10.50 -14.81
CA THR A 246 -1.53 -11.76 -15.26
C THR A 246 -0.11 -11.57 -15.76
N ARG A 247 0.18 -10.47 -16.45
CA ARG A 247 1.55 -10.12 -16.88
C ARG A 247 2.51 -9.87 -15.72
N ARG A 248 1.99 -9.44 -14.58
CA ARG A 248 2.75 -9.07 -13.37
C ARG A 248 2.67 -10.13 -12.26
N ASP A 249 1.87 -11.18 -12.43
CA ASP A 249 1.66 -12.21 -11.40
C ASP A 249 2.97 -12.92 -11.03
N LEU A 250 3.37 -12.77 -9.76
CA LEU A 250 4.57 -13.40 -9.22
C LEU A 250 4.36 -14.89 -8.92
N LEU A 251 3.12 -15.32 -8.70
CA LEU A 251 2.82 -16.67 -8.20
C LEU A 251 2.53 -17.66 -9.31
N ARG A 252 2.09 -17.20 -10.48
CA ARG A 252 1.63 -18.08 -11.55
C ARG A 252 2.70 -19.10 -11.98
N GLY A 253 2.30 -20.37 -12.01
CA GLY A 253 3.16 -21.50 -12.33
C GLY A 253 4.08 -21.95 -11.19
N ARG A 254 3.97 -21.34 -9.99
CA ARG A 254 4.87 -21.62 -8.86
C ARG A 254 4.16 -22.43 -7.76
N GLY A 255 4.94 -23.23 -7.05
CA GLY A 255 4.48 -23.89 -5.85
C GLY A 255 4.13 -22.89 -4.75
N VAL A 256 2.97 -23.04 -4.15
CA VAL A 256 2.47 -22.15 -3.09
C VAL A 256 1.91 -22.95 -1.92
N SER A 257 2.02 -22.37 -0.73
CA SER A 257 1.31 -22.82 0.48
C SER A 257 0.32 -21.71 0.88
N VAL A 258 -0.94 -22.06 0.97
CA VAL A 258 -2.03 -21.19 1.42
C VAL A 258 -2.33 -21.54 2.86
N SER A 259 -2.55 -20.53 3.71
CA SER A 259 -2.95 -20.67 5.11
C SER A 259 -3.98 -19.62 5.49
N GLY A 260 -4.74 -19.90 6.56
CA GLY A 260 -5.83 -19.03 7.02
C GLY A 260 -7.18 -19.45 6.42
N GLY A 261 -7.94 -20.23 7.18
CA GLY A 261 -9.23 -20.78 6.77
C GLY A 261 -9.17 -21.99 5.84
N LEU A 262 -8.18 -22.10 4.98
CA LEU A 262 -7.88 -23.26 4.14
C LEU A 262 -6.37 -23.50 4.15
N GLU A 263 -5.98 -24.71 4.58
CA GLU A 263 -4.59 -25.17 4.48
C GLU A 263 -4.44 -25.95 3.18
N LEU A 264 -3.67 -25.41 2.23
CA LEU A 264 -3.55 -25.96 0.89
C LEU A 264 -2.13 -25.77 0.37
N GLN A 265 -1.56 -26.84 -0.22
CA GLN A 265 -0.30 -26.76 -0.97
C GLN A 265 -0.55 -27.21 -2.41
N GLY A 266 -0.02 -26.45 -3.36
CA GLY A 266 -0.23 -26.73 -4.78
C GLY A 266 0.49 -25.75 -5.69
N THR A 267 0.14 -25.75 -6.96
CA THR A 267 0.67 -24.82 -7.96
C THR A 267 -0.34 -23.69 -8.22
N ALA A 268 0.09 -22.45 -8.12
CA ALA A 268 -0.74 -21.30 -8.46
C ALA A 268 -0.93 -21.21 -9.99
N GLU A 269 -2.18 -21.13 -10.45
CA GLU A 269 -2.52 -21.05 -11.88
C GLU A 269 -2.88 -19.62 -12.33
N GLY A 270 -2.85 -18.67 -11.42
CA GLY A 270 -3.25 -17.28 -11.64
C GLY A 270 -4.49 -16.94 -10.82
N VAL A 271 -5.28 -15.99 -11.29
CA VAL A 271 -6.53 -15.57 -10.63
C VAL A 271 -7.72 -15.65 -11.59
N ASP A 272 -8.92 -15.80 -11.02
CA ASP A 272 -10.16 -15.72 -11.81
C ASP A 272 -10.60 -14.27 -12.08
N ALA A 273 -11.70 -14.11 -12.81
CA ALA A 273 -12.28 -12.80 -13.16
C ALA A 273 -12.78 -12.00 -11.94
N GLN A 274 -12.86 -12.59 -10.76
CA GLN A 274 -13.19 -11.94 -9.50
C GLN A 274 -11.97 -11.74 -8.60
N GLY A 275 -10.75 -12.05 -9.10
CA GLY A 275 -9.50 -11.87 -8.38
C GLY A 275 -9.23 -12.92 -7.29
N ALA A 276 -9.94 -14.05 -7.27
CA ALA A 276 -9.61 -15.17 -6.40
C ALA A 276 -8.43 -15.96 -6.97
N LEU A 277 -7.50 -16.37 -6.11
CA LEU A 277 -6.36 -17.18 -6.51
C LEU A 277 -6.81 -18.62 -6.86
N LEU A 278 -6.32 -19.12 -7.97
CA LEU A 278 -6.54 -20.49 -8.41
C LEU A 278 -5.30 -21.32 -8.06
N VAL A 279 -5.50 -22.40 -7.30
CA VAL A 279 -4.41 -23.30 -6.87
C VAL A 279 -4.75 -24.73 -7.25
N ARG A 280 -3.92 -25.36 -8.04
CA ARG A 280 -4.04 -26.77 -8.39
C ARG A 280 -3.34 -27.64 -7.35
N ALA A 281 -4.10 -28.51 -6.71
CA ALA A 281 -3.62 -29.49 -5.74
C ALA A 281 -4.33 -30.83 -5.94
N GLY A 282 -3.58 -31.93 -5.98
CA GLY A 282 -4.14 -33.26 -6.16
C GLY A 282 -5.01 -33.43 -7.43
N GLY A 283 -4.69 -32.69 -8.50
CA GLY A 283 -5.47 -32.70 -9.75
C GLY A 283 -6.71 -31.78 -9.74
N VAL A 284 -7.09 -31.23 -8.58
CA VAL A 284 -8.25 -30.33 -8.40
C VAL A 284 -7.82 -28.88 -8.38
N CYS A 285 -8.57 -28.00 -9.04
CA CYS A 285 -8.38 -26.55 -8.98
C CYS A 285 -9.22 -25.97 -7.82
N HIS A 286 -8.54 -25.41 -6.84
CA HIS A 286 -9.15 -24.75 -5.68
C HIS A 286 -9.19 -23.24 -5.88
N ARG A 287 -10.34 -22.64 -5.55
CA ARG A 287 -10.55 -21.20 -5.59
C ARG A 287 -10.36 -20.61 -4.19
N VAL A 288 -9.37 -19.73 -4.04
CA VAL A 288 -9.01 -19.11 -2.77
C VAL A 288 -9.37 -17.62 -2.80
N VAL A 289 -10.24 -17.18 -1.90
CA VAL A 289 -10.59 -15.75 -1.76
C VAL A 289 -9.63 -15.05 -0.78
N SER A 290 -9.45 -13.75 -0.94
CA SER A 290 -8.39 -13.00 -0.23
C SER A 290 -8.65 -12.78 1.27
N GLY A 291 -9.85 -12.92 1.77
CA GLY A 291 -10.26 -12.65 3.14
C GLY A 291 -9.15 -12.83 4.19
N GLU A 292 -9.12 -13.95 4.88
CA GLU A 292 -8.09 -14.27 5.87
C GLU A 292 -6.89 -15.04 5.29
N ALA A 293 -6.91 -15.36 4.00
CA ALA A 293 -5.87 -16.18 3.38
C ALA A 293 -4.52 -15.45 3.31
N SER A 294 -3.46 -16.19 3.65
CA SER A 294 -2.05 -15.82 3.45
C SER A 294 -1.40 -16.82 2.50
N VAL A 295 -0.59 -16.34 1.55
CA VAL A 295 0.09 -17.18 0.57
C VAL A 295 1.60 -17.01 0.68
N ARG A 296 2.30 -18.14 0.77
CA ARG A 296 3.77 -18.21 0.73
C ARG A 296 4.19 -19.03 -0.50
N LEU A 297 5.31 -18.65 -1.08
CA LEU A 297 5.97 -19.48 -2.06
C LEU A 297 6.51 -20.73 -1.34
N ALA A 298 6.29 -21.90 -1.91
CA ALA A 298 6.90 -23.12 -1.42
C ALA A 298 8.42 -23.01 -1.55
N ALA A 299 9.16 -23.55 -0.58
CA ALA A 299 10.60 -23.69 -0.71
C ALA A 299 10.88 -24.53 -1.97
N VAL A 300 11.83 -24.07 -2.79
CA VAL A 300 12.35 -24.91 -3.89
C VAL A 300 13.12 -26.05 -3.21
N PRO A 301 12.81 -27.32 -3.51
CA PRO A 301 13.53 -28.46 -2.92
C PRO A 301 15.02 -28.47 -3.31
#